data_35496b3070d9f56927971dfaa201e924
#
_entry.id   35496b3070d9f56927971dfaa201e924
#
_cell.length_a   1.000
_cell.length_b   1.000
_cell.length_c   1.000
_cell.angle_alpha   90.00
_cell.angle_beta   90.00
_cell.angle_gamma   90.00
#
_symmetry.space_group_name_H-M   'P 1'
#
loop_
_entity.id
_entity.type
_entity.pdbx_description
1 polymer ?
#
loop_
_entity_poly.entity_id
_entity_poly.type
_entity_poly.pdbx_seq_one_letter_code
_entity_poly.pdbx_strand_id
1 'polypeptide(L)'
;MVENVSEHYLLDDVSFLNHNISNMTFEQRVIKRIFDIIFSLIFVVISSPIWIVSSIAIKLGDGGTVFFKQKRATQYGRVFYVYKFRTMKEHVENRSATSDDDRITKVGKVLRKTRLDEVPQLFNILKGDMSFVGPRPEMLENVKSYTSELPEFKYRLRAKAGLTGYAQIAGKYNTSPKDKLILDMMYIENYSFRTDIKLLFQTAIVLLKKDSTEGFQKVSDCLECEKTPENLIN
;
A
#
# COMPACT_ATOMS: atom_id res chain seq x y z
N MET A 1 -22.01 -4.36 -25.93
CA MET A 1 -22.02 -4.90 -24.55
C MET A 1 -20.62 -5.32 -24.06
N VAL A 2 -19.54 -4.87 -24.73
CA VAL A 2 -18.15 -5.22 -24.42
C VAL A 2 -17.37 -4.04 -23.79
N GLU A 3 -17.90 -2.82 -23.90
CA GLU A 3 -17.21 -1.59 -23.42
C GLU A 3 -17.22 -1.39 -21.90
N ASN A 4 -18.10 -2.05 -21.16
CA ASN A 4 -18.19 -1.85 -19.71
C ASN A 4 -17.29 -2.77 -18.85
N VAL A 5 -16.56 -3.71 -19.46
CA VAL A 5 -15.66 -4.62 -18.72
C VAL A 5 -14.29 -3.97 -18.48
N SER A 6 -13.86 -3.05 -19.37
CA SER A 6 -12.53 -2.42 -19.30
C SER A 6 -12.37 -1.41 -18.16
N GLU A 7 -13.44 -0.82 -17.64
CA GLU A 7 -13.35 0.13 -16.53
C GLU A 7 -13.04 -0.51 -15.16
N HIS A 8 -13.27 -1.82 -15.02
CA HIS A 8 -13.07 -2.56 -13.76
C HIS A 8 -11.74 -3.32 -13.69
N TYR A 9 -11.03 -3.47 -14.81
CA TYR A 9 -9.76 -4.17 -14.85
C TYR A 9 -8.67 -3.31 -15.48
N LEU A 10 -7.48 -3.38 -14.89
CA LEU A 10 -6.32 -2.63 -15.33
C LEU A 10 -5.63 -3.26 -16.55
N LEU A 11 -5.80 -4.56 -16.74
CA LEU A 11 -5.12 -5.36 -17.75
C LEU A 11 -6.17 -6.01 -18.66
N ASP A 12 -5.98 -5.86 -19.97
CA ASP A 12 -6.86 -6.44 -20.98
C ASP A 12 -6.69 -7.97 -21.11
N ASP A 13 -5.48 -8.45 -20.84
CA ASP A 13 -5.15 -9.87 -20.83
C ASP A 13 -4.81 -10.33 -19.40
N VAL A 14 -5.71 -11.14 -18.83
CA VAL A 14 -5.54 -11.79 -17.52
C VAL A 14 -5.22 -13.27 -17.65
N SER A 15 -5.00 -13.78 -18.87
CA SER A 15 -4.75 -15.20 -19.14
C SER A 15 -3.54 -15.74 -18.38
N PHE A 16 -2.49 -14.90 -18.18
CA PHE A 16 -1.31 -15.25 -17.40
C PHE A 16 -1.61 -15.49 -15.90
N LEU A 17 -2.75 -14.99 -15.40
CA LEU A 17 -3.16 -15.20 -14.01
C LEU A 17 -3.79 -16.58 -13.80
N ASN A 18 -4.21 -17.26 -14.90
CA ASN A 18 -4.79 -18.58 -14.86
C ASN A 18 -3.75 -19.70 -14.71
N HIS A 19 -2.47 -19.43 -14.91
CA HIS A 19 -1.42 -20.39 -14.55
C HIS A 19 -1.35 -20.51 -13.02
N ASN A 20 -1.58 -21.72 -12.53
CA ASN A 20 -1.68 -22.23 -11.15
C ASN A 20 -0.50 -21.83 -10.22
N ILE A 21 -0.27 -20.55 -9.98
CA ILE A 21 0.75 -20.11 -9.04
C ILE A 21 0.13 -19.13 -8.02
N SER A 22 -1.02 -19.49 -7.51
CA SER A 22 -1.37 -19.14 -6.15
C SER A 22 -1.22 -20.44 -5.36
N ASN A 23 -0.11 -20.63 -4.67
CA ASN A 23 0.10 -21.79 -3.80
C ASN A 23 -0.91 -21.87 -2.64
N MET A 24 -1.94 -21.04 -2.69
CA MET A 24 -2.99 -20.95 -1.69
C MET A 24 -4.13 -21.91 -2.05
N THR A 25 -4.32 -22.94 -1.22
CA THR A 25 -5.47 -23.85 -1.37
C THR A 25 -6.78 -23.11 -1.14
N PHE A 26 -7.89 -23.73 -1.57
CA PHE A 26 -9.23 -23.16 -1.31
C PHE A 26 -9.47 -22.95 0.19
N GLU A 27 -9.12 -23.92 1.02
CA GLU A 27 -9.24 -23.84 2.48
C GLU A 27 -8.45 -22.67 3.06
N GLN A 28 -7.21 -22.48 2.65
CA GLN A 28 -6.38 -21.35 3.07
C GLN A 28 -7.00 -20.00 2.70
N ARG A 29 -7.61 -19.90 1.51
CA ARG A 29 -8.34 -18.68 1.08
C ARG A 29 -9.55 -18.41 1.96
N VAL A 30 -10.30 -19.44 2.33
CA VAL A 30 -11.46 -19.32 3.21
C VAL A 30 -11.02 -18.89 4.62
N ILE A 31 -10.04 -19.57 5.20
CA ILE A 31 -9.50 -19.24 6.52
C ILE A 31 -9.00 -17.80 6.55
N LYS A 32 -8.20 -17.41 5.56
CA LYS A 32 -7.72 -16.02 5.43
C LYS A 32 -8.86 -15.02 5.35
N ARG A 33 -9.92 -15.31 4.59
CA ARG A 33 -11.06 -14.42 4.46
C ARG A 33 -11.85 -14.28 5.76
N ILE A 34 -12.06 -15.38 6.50
CA ILE A 34 -12.70 -15.35 7.82
C ILE A 34 -11.86 -14.50 8.79
N PHE A 35 -10.54 -14.71 8.81
CA PHE A 35 -9.62 -13.91 9.60
C PHE A 35 -9.72 -12.42 9.24
N ASP A 36 -9.65 -12.07 7.95
CA ASP A 36 -9.77 -10.69 7.46
C ASP A 36 -11.07 -10.03 7.95
N ILE A 37 -12.20 -10.73 7.90
CA ILE A 37 -13.49 -10.19 8.34
C ILE A 37 -13.52 -9.98 9.85
N ILE A 38 -13.17 -11.00 10.63
CA ILE A 38 -13.25 -10.96 12.10
C ILE A 38 -12.34 -9.85 12.62
N PHE A 39 -11.07 -9.83 12.21
CA PHE A 39 -10.13 -8.84 12.72
C PHE A 39 -10.45 -7.43 12.22
N SER A 40 -10.94 -7.26 10.99
CA SER A 40 -11.38 -5.94 10.54
C SER A 40 -12.54 -5.41 11.37
N LEU A 41 -13.53 -6.23 11.72
CA LEU A 41 -14.65 -5.83 12.59
C LEU A 41 -14.14 -5.40 13.96
N ILE A 42 -13.27 -6.21 14.57
CA ILE A 42 -12.66 -5.89 15.87
C ILE A 42 -11.89 -4.57 15.80
N PHE A 43 -11.04 -4.40 14.78
CA PHE A 43 -10.24 -3.18 14.66
C PHE A 43 -11.07 -1.95 14.29
N VAL A 44 -12.17 -2.07 13.55
CA VAL A 44 -13.09 -0.95 13.32
C VAL A 44 -13.69 -0.47 14.63
N VAL A 45 -14.13 -1.40 15.50
CA VAL A 45 -14.70 -1.04 16.81
C VAL A 45 -13.64 -0.40 17.71
N ILE A 46 -12.45 -1.03 17.83
CA ILE A 46 -11.36 -0.51 18.69
C ILE A 46 -10.88 0.86 18.20
N SER A 47 -10.79 1.06 16.88
CA SER A 47 -10.32 2.32 16.30
C SER A 47 -11.41 3.40 16.20
N SER A 48 -12.66 3.13 16.62
CA SER A 48 -13.75 4.10 16.52
C SER A 48 -13.47 5.46 17.16
N PRO A 49 -12.78 5.60 18.30
CA PRO A 49 -12.40 6.92 18.83
C PRO A 49 -11.45 7.67 17.88
N ILE A 50 -10.53 6.96 17.23
CA ILE A 50 -9.58 7.53 16.26
C ILE A 50 -10.37 8.11 15.07
N TRP A 51 -11.40 7.40 14.60
CA TRP A 51 -12.26 7.88 13.50
C TRP A 51 -12.91 9.20 13.83
N ILE A 52 -13.50 9.31 15.03
CA ILE A 52 -14.18 10.52 15.50
C ILE A 52 -13.20 11.68 15.60
N VAL A 53 -12.09 11.49 16.33
CA VAL A 53 -11.08 12.53 16.55
C VAL A 53 -10.46 13.00 15.24
N SER A 54 -10.06 12.06 14.37
CA SER A 54 -9.47 12.40 13.07
C SER A 54 -10.45 13.14 12.17
N SER A 55 -11.73 12.72 12.14
CA SER A 55 -12.76 13.39 11.34
C SER A 55 -12.99 14.82 11.79
N ILE A 56 -13.10 15.05 13.09
CA ILE A 56 -13.26 16.38 13.67
C ILE A 56 -12.02 17.23 13.37
N ALA A 57 -10.82 16.71 13.60
CA ALA A 57 -9.57 17.42 13.36
C ALA A 57 -9.40 17.85 11.90
N ILE A 58 -9.75 16.98 10.95
CA ILE A 58 -9.70 17.29 9.52
C ILE A 58 -10.72 18.37 9.18
N LYS A 59 -11.96 18.28 9.70
CA LYS A 59 -13.01 19.26 9.44
C LYS A 59 -12.70 20.64 10.02
N LEU A 60 -12.12 20.69 11.20
CA LEU A 60 -11.70 21.95 11.83
C LEU A 60 -10.43 22.52 11.21
N GLY A 61 -9.61 21.69 10.55
CA GLY A 61 -8.35 22.12 9.97
C GLY A 61 -8.48 22.93 8.68
N ASP A 62 -9.29 22.48 7.73
CA ASP A 62 -9.47 23.12 6.42
C ASP A 62 -10.87 22.97 5.82
N GLY A 63 -11.84 22.44 6.59
CA GLY A 63 -13.27 22.36 6.22
C GLY A 63 -13.64 21.33 5.16
N GLY A 64 -12.66 20.72 4.48
CA GLY A 64 -12.90 19.85 3.33
C GLY A 64 -13.40 18.43 3.69
N THR A 65 -13.32 17.50 2.73
CA THR A 65 -13.76 16.10 2.91
C THR A 65 -12.89 15.35 3.91
N VAL A 66 -13.49 14.49 4.74
CA VAL A 66 -12.77 13.68 5.73
C VAL A 66 -11.98 12.55 5.07
N PHE A 67 -12.58 11.93 4.04
CA PHE A 67 -12.00 10.76 3.37
C PHE A 67 -11.45 11.12 2.00
N PHE A 68 -10.28 10.56 1.73
CA PHE A 68 -9.68 10.53 0.42
C PHE A 68 -9.89 9.15 -0.21
N LYS A 69 -10.20 9.14 -1.51
CA LYS A 69 -10.40 7.91 -2.31
C LYS A 69 -9.49 7.96 -3.52
N GLN A 70 -8.80 6.85 -3.79
CA GLN A 70 -7.92 6.72 -4.94
C GLN A 70 -8.06 5.36 -5.59
N LYS A 71 -8.10 5.33 -6.92
CA LYS A 71 -8.13 4.07 -7.69
C LYS A 71 -6.81 3.31 -7.52
N ARG A 72 -6.89 2.03 -7.23
CA ARG A 72 -5.77 1.10 -7.06
C ARG A 72 -6.10 -0.24 -7.70
N ALA A 73 -5.05 -1.01 -8.02
CA ALA A 73 -5.19 -2.37 -8.50
C ALA A 73 -5.11 -3.38 -7.34
N THR A 74 -5.93 -4.42 -7.40
CA THR A 74 -5.91 -5.59 -6.52
C THR A 74 -5.81 -6.87 -7.33
N GLN A 75 -6.10 -8.01 -6.71
CA GLN A 75 -6.01 -9.34 -7.32
C GLN A 75 -6.71 -9.39 -8.69
N TYR A 76 -6.07 -10.06 -9.63
CA TYR A 76 -6.51 -10.23 -11.03
C TYR A 76 -6.65 -8.90 -11.81
N GLY A 77 -5.93 -7.86 -11.39
CA GLY A 77 -6.01 -6.55 -12.03
C GLY A 77 -7.31 -5.78 -11.76
N ARG A 78 -8.18 -6.27 -10.86
CA ARG A 78 -9.42 -5.58 -10.51
C ARG A 78 -9.13 -4.22 -9.89
N VAL A 79 -9.82 -3.19 -10.35
CA VAL A 79 -9.69 -1.82 -9.85
C VAL A 79 -10.65 -1.60 -8.69
N PHE A 80 -10.18 -0.97 -7.63
CA PHE A 80 -10.98 -0.58 -6.47
C PHE A 80 -10.57 0.80 -5.96
N TYR A 81 -11.39 1.39 -5.10
CA TYR A 81 -11.05 2.63 -4.40
C TYR A 81 -10.49 2.33 -3.01
N VAL A 82 -9.22 2.66 -2.78
CA VAL A 82 -8.64 2.65 -1.44
C VAL A 82 -9.18 3.83 -0.65
N TYR A 83 -9.57 3.60 0.61
CA TYR A 83 -10.03 4.62 1.54
C TYR A 83 -8.90 5.03 2.48
N LYS A 84 -8.71 6.34 2.67
CA LYS A 84 -7.78 6.92 3.64
C LYS A 84 -8.40 8.14 4.28
N PHE A 85 -7.93 8.54 5.46
CA PHE A 85 -8.18 9.90 5.92
C PHE A 85 -7.45 10.89 5.01
N ARG A 86 -8.10 12.02 4.73
CA ARG A 86 -7.47 13.08 3.94
C ARG A 86 -6.35 13.74 4.74
N THR A 87 -5.16 13.76 4.16
CA THR A 87 -3.96 14.34 4.74
C THR A 87 -3.40 15.51 3.94
N MET A 88 -3.99 15.80 2.78
CA MET A 88 -3.58 16.86 1.87
C MET A 88 -4.72 17.84 1.65
N LYS A 89 -4.38 19.07 1.24
CA LYS A 89 -5.34 20.10 0.81
C LYS A 89 -6.18 19.60 -0.36
N GLU A 90 -7.38 20.13 -0.55
CA GLU A 90 -8.22 19.80 -1.70
C GLU A 90 -7.67 20.45 -2.99
N HIS A 91 -8.07 19.89 -4.13
CA HIS A 91 -7.74 20.39 -5.48
C HIS A 91 -6.23 20.44 -5.79
N VAL A 92 -5.44 19.57 -5.19
CA VAL A 92 -4.02 19.42 -5.50
C VAL A 92 -3.76 18.25 -6.44
N GLU A 93 -2.66 18.33 -7.20
CA GLU A 93 -2.26 17.26 -8.11
C GLU A 93 -2.14 15.90 -7.42
N ASN A 94 -2.64 14.85 -8.11
CA ASN A 94 -2.59 13.47 -7.63
C ASN A 94 -1.25 12.82 -8.01
N ARG A 95 -0.17 13.27 -7.39
CA ARG A 95 1.18 12.71 -7.55
C ARG A 95 1.71 12.18 -6.22
N SER A 96 2.74 11.33 -6.27
CA SER A 96 3.43 10.85 -5.06
C SER A 96 3.92 12.04 -4.22
N ALA A 97 3.67 11.97 -2.92
CA ALA A 97 4.07 13.01 -1.97
C ALA A 97 5.52 12.81 -1.51
N THR A 98 6.24 13.90 -1.33
CA THR A 98 7.55 13.94 -0.66
C THR A 98 7.36 14.27 0.82
N SER A 99 8.45 14.23 1.63
CA SER A 99 8.39 14.54 3.07
C SER A 99 7.97 15.98 3.38
N ASP A 100 8.46 16.91 2.59
CA ASP A 100 8.27 18.34 2.79
C ASP A 100 7.24 18.94 1.82
N ASP A 101 6.28 18.12 1.42
CA ASP A 101 5.23 18.50 0.49
C ASP A 101 4.27 19.50 1.16
N ASP A 102 4.20 20.72 0.63
CA ASP A 102 3.38 21.84 1.11
C ASP A 102 1.87 21.60 0.99
N ARG A 103 1.48 20.57 0.23
CA ARG A 103 0.10 20.10 0.11
C ARG A 103 -0.37 19.38 1.37
N ILE A 104 0.55 18.91 2.24
CA ILE A 104 0.20 18.17 3.45
C ILE A 104 -0.29 19.13 4.52
N THR A 105 -1.50 18.91 5.05
CA THR A 105 -2.06 19.70 6.16
C THR A 105 -1.33 19.41 7.48
N LYS A 106 -1.45 20.31 8.47
CA LYS A 106 -0.88 20.08 9.81
C LYS A 106 -1.41 18.80 10.45
N VAL A 107 -2.73 18.55 10.35
CA VAL A 107 -3.38 17.32 10.81
C VAL A 107 -2.87 16.13 9.99
N GLY A 108 -2.73 16.30 8.68
CA GLY A 108 -2.21 15.28 7.77
C GLY A 108 -0.78 14.83 8.14
N LYS A 109 0.09 15.73 8.57
CA LYS A 109 1.44 15.38 9.05
C LYS A 109 1.38 14.41 10.23
N VAL A 110 0.50 14.67 11.20
CA VAL A 110 0.31 13.80 12.37
C VAL A 110 -0.23 12.44 11.95
N LEU A 111 -1.32 12.42 11.14
CA LEU A 111 -1.94 11.18 10.69
C LEU A 111 -0.96 10.29 9.90
N ARG A 112 -0.13 10.87 9.01
CA ARG A 112 0.90 10.14 8.25
C ARG A 112 2.01 9.62 9.15
N LYS A 113 2.50 10.44 10.08
CA LYS A 113 3.54 10.03 11.02
C LYS A 113 3.12 8.84 11.88
N THR A 114 1.84 8.81 12.26
CA THR A 114 1.27 7.72 13.08
C THR A 114 0.67 6.58 12.25
N ARG A 115 0.67 6.69 10.91
CA ARG A 115 0.01 5.75 9.99
C ARG A 115 -1.50 5.61 10.20
N LEU A 116 -2.11 6.51 10.99
CA LEU A 116 -3.55 6.50 11.24
C LEU A 116 -4.39 6.90 10.01
N ASP A 117 -3.76 7.55 9.03
CA ASP A 117 -4.41 7.87 7.76
C ASP A 117 -4.85 6.62 6.98
N GLU A 118 -4.26 5.46 7.22
CA GLU A 118 -4.59 4.20 6.55
C GLU A 118 -5.68 3.38 7.26
N VAL A 119 -6.12 3.76 8.46
CA VAL A 119 -7.18 3.06 9.22
C VAL A 119 -8.47 2.84 8.41
N PRO A 120 -8.93 3.77 7.54
CA PRO A 120 -10.11 3.54 6.70
C PRO A 120 -10.00 2.37 5.72
N GLN A 121 -8.80 1.85 5.45
CA GLN A 121 -8.62 0.66 4.62
C GLN A 121 -9.24 -0.61 5.24
N LEU A 122 -9.53 -0.61 6.54
CA LEU A 122 -10.29 -1.69 7.19
C LEU A 122 -11.64 -1.95 6.47
N PHE A 123 -12.29 -0.91 5.94
CA PHE A 123 -13.49 -1.10 5.11
C PHE A 123 -13.20 -1.77 3.76
N ASN A 124 -12.02 -1.51 3.16
CA ASN A 124 -11.62 -2.24 1.96
C ASN A 124 -11.38 -3.72 2.25
N ILE A 125 -10.82 -4.04 3.43
CA ILE A 125 -10.65 -5.43 3.86
C ILE A 125 -12.02 -6.10 4.09
N LEU A 126 -12.94 -5.45 4.79
CA LEU A 126 -14.30 -5.94 5.00
C LEU A 126 -15.05 -6.19 3.69
N LYS A 127 -14.92 -5.30 2.71
CA LYS A 127 -15.50 -5.47 1.38
C LYS A 127 -14.87 -6.63 0.60
N GLY A 128 -13.63 -7.02 0.92
CA GLY A 128 -12.88 -8.03 0.20
C GLY A 128 -12.03 -7.47 -0.94
N ASP A 129 -11.89 -6.17 -1.05
CA ASP A 129 -10.98 -5.51 -1.99
C ASP A 129 -9.52 -5.71 -1.58
N MET A 130 -9.27 -5.76 -0.27
CA MET A 130 -7.97 -5.95 0.35
C MET A 130 -7.99 -7.09 1.36
N SER A 131 -6.81 -7.44 1.84
CA SER A 131 -6.53 -8.31 2.99
C SER A 131 -5.61 -7.56 3.97
N PHE A 132 -5.46 -8.07 5.19
CA PHE A 132 -4.42 -7.54 6.10
C PHE A 132 -3.03 -7.73 5.51
N VAL A 133 -2.73 -8.90 4.96
CA VAL A 133 -1.41 -9.23 4.42
C VAL A 133 -1.48 -9.51 2.93
N GLY A 134 -0.58 -8.86 2.18
CA GLY A 134 -0.47 -8.99 0.73
C GLY A 134 0.39 -7.89 0.10
N PRO A 135 0.58 -7.90 -1.22
CA PRO A 135 1.25 -6.83 -1.95
C PRO A 135 0.59 -5.47 -1.73
N ARG A 136 1.39 -4.41 -1.52
CA ARG A 136 0.85 -3.05 -1.36
C ARG A 136 0.12 -2.61 -2.64
N PRO A 137 -1.13 -2.10 -2.55
CA PRO A 137 -1.84 -1.62 -3.73
C PRO A 137 -1.16 -0.39 -4.33
N GLU A 138 -0.68 -0.49 -5.57
CA GLU A 138 -0.06 0.62 -6.30
C GLU A 138 -1.09 1.44 -7.07
N MET A 139 -0.73 2.70 -7.40
CA MET A 139 -1.52 3.54 -8.31
C MET A 139 -1.60 2.90 -9.69
N LEU A 140 -2.71 3.09 -10.40
CA LEU A 140 -2.91 2.48 -11.72
C LEU A 140 -1.83 2.96 -12.71
N GLU A 141 -1.48 4.23 -12.63
CA GLU A 141 -0.44 4.86 -13.44
C GLU A 141 0.92 4.19 -13.18
N ASN A 142 1.26 3.96 -11.89
CA ASN A 142 2.50 3.28 -11.52
C ASN A 142 2.51 1.83 -12.01
N VAL A 143 1.40 1.10 -11.88
CA VAL A 143 1.33 -0.29 -12.36
C VAL A 143 1.55 -0.33 -13.88
N LYS A 144 0.94 0.58 -14.64
CA LYS A 144 1.13 0.69 -16.09
C LYS A 144 2.59 1.00 -16.44
N SER A 145 3.19 2.02 -15.81
CA SER A 145 4.59 2.40 -16.05
C SER A 145 5.54 1.26 -15.69
N TYR A 146 5.38 0.68 -14.49
CA TYR A 146 6.27 -0.41 -14.07
C TYR A 146 6.10 -1.67 -14.91
N THR A 147 4.89 -1.97 -15.40
CA THR A 147 4.67 -3.13 -16.28
C THR A 147 5.22 -2.89 -17.69
N SER A 148 5.28 -1.65 -18.17
CA SER A 148 5.92 -1.35 -19.47
C SER A 148 7.44 -1.54 -19.43
N GLU A 149 8.08 -1.25 -18.29
CA GLU A 149 9.53 -1.42 -18.09
C GLU A 149 9.89 -2.86 -17.64
N LEU A 150 9.04 -3.46 -16.82
CA LEU A 150 9.19 -4.79 -16.22
C LEU A 150 7.87 -5.57 -16.37
N PRO A 151 7.65 -6.28 -17.47
CA PRO A 151 6.40 -6.99 -17.76
C PRO A 151 5.97 -7.97 -16.65
N GLU A 152 6.94 -8.52 -15.90
CA GLU A 152 6.71 -9.43 -14.79
C GLU A 152 6.06 -8.74 -13.57
N PHE A 153 6.08 -7.39 -13.51
CA PHE A 153 5.48 -6.65 -12.40
C PHE A 153 3.99 -6.95 -12.20
N LYS A 154 3.30 -7.38 -13.26
CA LYS A 154 1.91 -7.84 -13.21
C LYS A 154 1.70 -9.08 -12.33
N TYR A 155 2.73 -9.92 -12.12
CA TYR A 155 2.60 -11.14 -11.31
C TYR A 155 2.25 -10.90 -9.85
N ARG A 156 2.55 -9.73 -9.32
CA ARG A 156 2.11 -9.33 -7.98
C ARG A 156 0.59 -9.27 -7.82
N LEU A 157 -0.15 -9.12 -8.93
CA LEU A 157 -1.62 -9.12 -8.96
C LEU A 157 -2.23 -10.53 -8.85
N ARG A 158 -1.44 -11.57 -8.68
CA ARG A 158 -1.92 -12.91 -8.34
C ARG A 158 -2.47 -12.99 -6.92
N ALA A 159 -2.03 -12.11 -6.02
CA ALA A 159 -2.55 -12.02 -4.66
C ALA A 159 -3.41 -10.78 -4.46
N LYS A 160 -4.29 -10.85 -3.46
CA LYS A 160 -5.10 -9.71 -3.03
C LYS A 160 -4.19 -8.64 -2.43
N ALA A 161 -4.48 -7.38 -2.72
CA ALA A 161 -3.76 -6.25 -2.13
C ALA A 161 -3.81 -6.28 -0.60
N GLY A 162 -2.69 -5.99 0.06
CA GLY A 162 -2.54 -6.03 1.51
C GLY A 162 -2.34 -4.66 2.15
N LEU A 163 -2.79 -4.53 3.40
CA LEU A 163 -2.48 -3.39 4.26
C LEU A 163 -1.00 -3.43 4.67
N THR A 164 -0.46 -4.62 4.92
CA THR A 164 0.96 -4.90 5.16
C THR A 164 1.45 -6.06 4.31
N GLY A 165 2.78 -6.27 4.27
CA GLY A 165 3.45 -7.34 3.54
C GLY A 165 4.96 -7.17 3.56
N TYR A 166 5.70 -8.08 2.93
CA TYR A 166 7.18 -8.03 2.93
C TYR A 166 7.70 -6.69 2.40
N ALA A 167 7.13 -6.17 1.30
CA ALA A 167 7.57 -4.91 0.72
C ALA A 167 7.33 -3.70 1.65
N GLN A 168 6.30 -3.73 2.50
CA GLN A 168 6.01 -2.66 3.45
C GLN A 168 6.90 -2.73 4.71
N ILE A 169 7.34 -3.93 5.10
CA ILE A 169 8.15 -4.17 6.30
C ILE A 169 9.65 -4.00 5.99
N ALA A 170 10.12 -4.61 4.89
CA ALA A 170 11.53 -4.64 4.51
C ALA A 170 11.91 -3.54 3.51
N GLY A 171 10.94 -3.04 2.73
CA GLY A 171 11.15 -2.00 1.73
C GLY A 171 11.33 -0.63 2.35
N LYS A 172 12.21 0.18 1.74
CA LYS A 172 12.32 1.61 2.00
C LYS A 172 11.46 2.39 0.99
N TYR A 173 11.31 3.70 1.22
CA TYR A 173 10.50 4.56 0.34
C TYR A 173 10.95 4.52 -1.14
N ASN A 174 12.26 4.43 -1.37
CA ASN A 174 12.89 4.37 -2.69
C ASN A 174 13.16 2.95 -3.20
N THR A 175 12.46 1.93 -2.68
CA THR A 175 12.56 0.55 -3.17
C THR A 175 12.17 0.48 -4.64
N SER A 176 13.04 -0.08 -5.47
CA SER A 176 12.81 -0.21 -6.92
C SER A 176 11.58 -1.07 -7.23
N PRO A 177 10.93 -0.90 -8.40
CA PRO A 177 9.85 -1.78 -8.83
C PRO A 177 10.24 -3.26 -8.84
N LYS A 178 11.48 -3.57 -9.23
CA LYS A 178 12.04 -4.93 -9.24
C LYS A 178 12.13 -5.51 -7.82
N ASP A 179 12.65 -4.75 -6.86
CA ASP A 179 12.77 -5.21 -5.47
C ASP A 179 11.40 -5.38 -4.82
N LYS A 180 10.47 -4.46 -5.11
CA LYS A 180 9.06 -4.62 -4.69
C LYS A 180 8.47 -5.92 -5.22
N LEU A 181 8.68 -6.21 -6.50
CA LEU A 181 8.20 -7.44 -7.12
C LEU A 181 8.79 -8.67 -6.44
N ILE A 182 10.11 -8.70 -6.21
CA ILE A 182 10.78 -9.82 -5.53
C ILE A 182 10.15 -10.07 -4.16
N LEU A 183 9.98 -9.03 -3.34
CA LEU A 183 9.38 -9.14 -2.01
C LEU A 183 7.92 -9.58 -2.07
N ASP A 184 7.14 -9.09 -3.04
CA ASP A 184 5.76 -9.51 -3.25
C ASP A 184 5.68 -10.98 -3.70
N MET A 185 6.58 -11.41 -4.59
CA MET A 185 6.65 -12.81 -5.06
C MET A 185 7.08 -13.76 -3.93
N MET A 186 8.01 -13.36 -3.06
CA MET A 186 8.36 -14.14 -1.87
C MET A 186 7.12 -14.44 -0.99
N TYR A 187 6.19 -13.47 -0.88
CA TYR A 187 4.94 -13.69 -0.17
C TYR A 187 4.00 -14.63 -0.94
N ILE A 188 3.82 -14.39 -2.25
CA ILE A 188 2.85 -15.10 -3.09
C ILE A 188 3.23 -16.58 -3.21
N GLU A 189 4.52 -16.89 -3.36
CA GLU A 189 5.02 -18.25 -3.53
C GLU A 189 5.07 -19.03 -2.22
N ASN A 190 5.32 -18.35 -1.11
CA ASN A 190 5.45 -18.96 0.21
C ASN A 190 4.26 -18.65 1.13
N TYR A 191 3.07 -18.48 0.55
CA TYR A 191 1.89 -18.17 1.34
C TYR A 191 1.62 -19.26 2.39
N SER A 192 1.42 -18.80 3.61
CA SER A 192 0.86 -19.61 4.69
C SER A 192 0.22 -18.70 5.73
N PHE A 193 -0.76 -19.23 6.48
CA PHE A 193 -1.36 -18.49 7.58
C PHE A 193 -0.32 -18.10 8.66
N ARG A 194 0.69 -18.95 8.88
CA ARG A 194 1.82 -18.64 9.78
C ARG A 194 2.62 -17.43 9.29
N THR A 195 2.84 -17.33 7.96
CA THR A 195 3.51 -16.16 7.34
C THR A 195 2.69 -14.91 7.57
N ASP A 196 1.37 -14.95 7.42
CA ASP A 196 0.50 -13.79 7.68
C ASP A 196 0.63 -13.32 9.13
N ILE A 197 0.53 -14.21 10.11
CA ILE A 197 0.67 -13.88 11.53
C ILE A 197 2.06 -13.28 11.81
N LYS A 198 3.12 -13.87 11.26
CA LYS A 198 4.49 -13.34 11.40
C LYS A 198 4.62 -11.92 10.86
N LEU A 199 4.07 -11.66 9.67
CA LEU A 199 4.13 -10.33 9.05
C LEU A 199 3.30 -9.30 9.82
N LEU A 200 2.14 -9.67 10.35
CA LEU A 200 1.35 -8.80 11.23
C LEU A 200 2.12 -8.42 12.50
N PHE A 201 2.77 -9.39 13.13
CA PHE A 201 3.58 -9.14 14.31
C PHE A 201 4.80 -8.27 14.00
N GLN A 202 5.50 -8.53 12.90
CA GLN A 202 6.61 -7.69 12.44
C GLN A 202 6.14 -6.27 12.12
N THR A 203 4.95 -6.11 11.52
CA THR A 203 4.37 -4.79 11.28
C THR A 203 4.16 -4.02 12.58
N ALA A 204 3.61 -4.67 13.60
CA ALA A 204 3.42 -4.04 14.91
C ALA A 204 4.77 -3.57 15.50
N ILE A 205 5.82 -4.40 15.41
CA ILE A 205 7.17 -4.02 15.87
C ILE A 205 7.71 -2.83 15.07
N VAL A 206 7.56 -2.84 13.74
CA VAL A 206 8.05 -1.75 12.86
C VAL A 206 7.30 -0.45 13.18
N LEU A 207 5.98 -0.49 13.41
CA LEU A 207 5.19 0.69 13.77
C LEU A 207 5.59 1.29 15.13
N LEU A 208 6.09 0.46 16.06
CA LEU A 208 6.57 0.90 17.37
C LEU A 208 7.99 1.48 17.33
N LYS A 209 8.79 1.17 16.30
CA LYS A 209 10.12 1.74 16.12
C LYS A 209 10.03 3.17 15.60
N LYS A 210 10.67 4.11 16.30
CA LYS A 210 10.64 5.54 16.01
C LYS A 210 11.19 5.89 14.61
N ASP A 211 12.10 5.07 14.08
CA ASP A 211 12.79 5.29 12.79
C ASP A 211 12.01 4.76 11.57
N SER A 212 10.89 4.08 11.78
CA SER A 212 10.10 3.51 10.66
C SER A 212 9.40 4.57 9.80
N THR A 213 9.38 5.82 10.24
CA THR A 213 8.80 6.97 9.53
C THR A 213 9.83 7.81 8.78
N GLU A 214 11.13 7.57 8.95
CA GLU A 214 12.20 8.28 8.23
C GLU A 214 12.47 7.70 6.83
N GLY A 215 11.41 7.39 6.09
CA GLY A 215 11.51 7.08 4.66
C GLY A 215 11.83 8.29 3.77
N PHE A 216 12.06 9.45 4.38
CA PHE A 216 12.29 10.70 3.70
C PHE A 216 13.69 11.23 4.05
N GLN A 217 14.75 10.59 3.55
CA GLN A 217 16.07 11.21 3.57
C GLN A 217 16.01 12.44 2.65
N LYS A 218 16.51 13.57 3.16
CA LYS A 218 16.68 14.81 2.38
C LYS A 218 17.53 14.49 1.15
N VAL A 219 17.12 14.98 -0.01
CA VAL A 219 17.88 14.89 -1.26
C VAL A 219 19.29 15.50 -1.13
N SER A 220 19.54 16.32 -0.10
CA SER A 220 20.85 16.88 0.23
C SER A 220 21.94 15.85 0.52
N ASP A 221 21.58 14.67 1.06
CA ASP A 221 22.59 13.67 1.45
C ASP A 221 23.06 12.79 0.28
N CYS A 222 22.33 12.77 -0.83
CA CYS A 222 22.74 12.05 -2.04
C CYS A 222 23.73 12.81 -2.93
N LEU A 223 23.82 14.14 -2.82
CA LEU A 223 24.75 14.96 -3.61
C LEU A 223 26.18 14.97 -3.07
N GLU A 224 26.41 14.52 -1.84
CA GLU A 224 27.76 14.38 -1.26
C GLU A 224 28.44 13.04 -1.59
N CYS A 225 27.68 12.02 -2.04
CA CYS A 225 28.26 10.72 -2.43
C CYS A 225 28.81 10.69 -3.87
N GLU A 226 28.52 11.68 -4.70
CA GLU A 226 29.05 11.74 -6.09
C GLU A 226 30.36 12.52 -6.24
N LYS A 227 30.96 13.02 -5.17
CA LYS A 227 32.33 13.52 -5.22
C LYS A 227 33.32 12.39 -4.99
N THR A 228 33.51 11.56 -5.99
CA THR A 228 34.64 10.63 -6.08
C THR A 228 35.92 11.45 -6.16
N PRO A 229 36.94 11.16 -5.39
CA PRO A 229 38.24 11.83 -5.54
C PRO A 229 38.93 11.31 -6.80
N GLU A 230 39.05 12.17 -7.81
CA GLU A 230 40.09 12.11 -8.81
C GLU A 230 41.43 12.38 -8.11
N ASN A 231 42.03 11.39 -7.49
CA ASN A 231 43.45 11.44 -7.09
C ASN A 231 43.88 10.06 -6.60
N LEU A 232 44.11 9.14 -7.52
CA LEU A 232 44.95 7.96 -7.32
C LEU A 232 45.44 7.43 -8.68
N ILE A 233 46.12 8.34 -9.44
CA ILE A 233 47.08 7.94 -10.47
C ILE A 233 48.18 9.00 -10.43
N ASN A 234 49.24 8.75 -9.67
CA ASN A 234 50.62 9.12 -9.91
C ASN A 234 51.48 8.18 -9.08
#